data_79e4cd70025d53f6dcfaab3044cd5c5a
#
_entry.id   79e4cd70025d53f6dcfaab3044cd5c5a
#
_cell.length_a   1.000
_cell.length_b   1.000
_cell.length_c   1.000
_cell.angle_alpha   90.00
_cell.angle_beta   90.00
_cell.angle_gamma   90.00
#
_symmetry.space_group_name_H-M   'P 1'
#
loop_
_entity.id
_entity.type
_entity.pdbx_description
1 polymer ?
#
loop_
_entity_poly.entity_id
_entity_poly.type
_entity_poly.pdbx_seq_one_letter_code
_entity_poly.pdbx_strand_id
1 'polypeptide(L)'
;DELITSKDFRSVTFDSLMPKIFARYPIEFVSAKSVDRRFFQNLHSQFETLKRILSTDFSALGIDRRKAMVEPSFICEALGLQGRLDFLQVENGLCGIELKAGRPPYPENDLSKVSFPHRAQCALYQSMIQSVLGVKLENQHFYLLYSRNLNPEGCLRPVKTSTRELQKLLNLRNKIVSVERDISRYG
;
A
#
# COMPACT_ATOMS: atom_id res chain seq x y z
N ASP A 1 10.38 3.38 1.31
CA ASP A 1 11.39 2.38 1.68
C ASP A 1 12.42 2.97 2.63
N GLU A 2 13.21 3.98 2.20
CA GLU A 2 14.32 4.56 2.96
C GLU A 2 13.94 4.97 4.41
N LEU A 3 12.75 5.55 4.61
CA LEU A 3 12.27 5.89 5.95
C LEU A 3 11.98 4.66 6.80
N ILE A 4 11.34 3.64 6.21
CA ILE A 4 10.95 2.42 6.93
C ILE A 4 12.18 1.62 7.32
N THR A 5 13.16 1.49 6.40
CA THR A 5 14.35 0.67 6.59
C THR A 5 15.47 1.37 7.39
N SER A 6 15.40 2.69 7.54
CA SER A 6 16.40 3.44 8.33
C SER A 6 16.43 2.95 9.78
N LYS A 7 17.63 2.76 10.34
CA LYS A 7 17.82 2.41 11.76
C LYS A 7 17.21 3.46 12.68
N ASP A 8 17.48 4.74 12.38
CA ASP A 8 16.92 5.89 13.07
C ASP A 8 16.18 6.80 12.08
N PHE A 9 14.93 6.46 11.78
CA PHE A 9 14.10 7.25 10.86
C PHE A 9 13.76 8.65 11.39
N ARG A 10 13.86 8.88 12.71
CA ARG A 10 13.59 10.18 13.32
C ARG A 10 14.62 11.21 12.95
N SER A 11 15.88 10.79 12.81
CA SER A 11 16.99 11.68 12.39
C SER A 11 17.01 11.94 10.88
N VAL A 12 16.29 11.14 10.07
CA VAL A 12 16.21 11.37 8.62
C VAL A 12 15.48 12.67 8.35
N THR A 13 16.10 13.56 7.58
CA THR A 13 15.51 14.81 7.11
C THR A 13 15.14 14.70 5.62
N PHE A 14 14.22 15.55 5.17
CA PHE A 14 13.85 15.61 3.77
C PHE A 14 15.07 15.90 2.88
N ASP A 15 15.90 16.88 3.30
CA ASP A 15 17.09 17.28 2.56
C ASP A 15 18.16 16.19 2.50
N SER A 16 18.27 15.33 3.53
CA SER A 16 19.19 14.20 3.53
C SER A 16 18.71 13.04 2.67
N LEU A 17 17.38 12.94 2.46
CA LEU A 17 16.75 11.87 1.70
C LEU A 17 16.70 12.16 0.20
N MET A 18 16.44 13.41 -0.19
CA MET A 18 16.22 13.77 -1.59
C MET A 18 17.39 13.43 -2.52
N PRO A 19 18.67 13.69 -2.18
CA PRO A 19 19.80 13.30 -3.04
C PRO A 19 19.85 11.77 -3.30
N LYS A 20 19.52 10.96 -2.31
CA LYS A 20 19.49 9.51 -2.45
C LYS A 20 18.37 9.05 -3.38
N ILE A 21 17.19 9.68 -3.28
CA ILE A 21 16.06 9.39 -4.16
C ILE A 21 16.37 9.79 -5.59
N PHE A 22 16.97 10.97 -5.81
CA PHE A 22 17.40 11.41 -7.14
C PHE A 22 18.42 10.46 -7.76
N ALA A 23 19.40 10.00 -6.98
CA ALA A 23 20.42 9.07 -7.45
C ALA A 23 19.81 7.70 -7.81
N ARG A 24 18.76 7.28 -7.11
CA ARG A 24 18.12 5.97 -7.32
C ARG A 24 17.13 5.97 -8.48
N TYR A 25 16.44 7.09 -8.73
CA TYR A 25 15.35 7.22 -9.70
C TYR A 25 15.54 8.40 -10.68
N PRO A 26 16.71 8.54 -11.34
CA PRO A 26 17.00 9.71 -12.16
C PRO A 26 16.08 9.82 -13.38
N ILE A 27 15.70 8.70 -13.98
CA ILE A 27 14.85 8.66 -15.18
C ILE A 27 13.43 9.12 -14.86
N GLU A 28 12.88 8.68 -13.73
CA GLU A 28 11.55 9.05 -13.26
C GLU A 28 11.43 10.56 -13.04
N PHE A 29 12.48 11.19 -12.48
CA PHE A 29 12.50 12.64 -12.30
C PHE A 29 12.61 13.40 -13.62
N VAL A 30 13.42 12.93 -14.57
CA VAL A 30 13.56 13.55 -15.89
C VAL A 30 12.29 13.40 -16.72
N SER A 31 11.62 12.26 -16.62
CA SER A 31 10.37 11.99 -17.35
C SER A 31 9.13 12.62 -16.72
N ALA A 32 9.21 13.11 -15.47
CA ALA A 32 8.10 13.80 -14.82
C ALA A 32 7.77 15.12 -15.53
N LYS A 33 6.48 15.32 -15.90
CA LYS A 33 6.03 16.48 -16.68
C LYS A 33 6.25 17.84 -16.00
N SER A 34 6.36 17.86 -14.67
CA SER A 34 6.63 19.08 -13.92
C SER A 34 7.32 18.75 -12.59
N VAL A 35 8.61 19.06 -12.51
CA VAL A 35 9.39 19.02 -11.27
C VAL A 35 9.65 20.49 -10.86
N ASP A 36 8.61 21.12 -10.33
CA ASP A 36 8.61 22.52 -9.91
C ASP A 36 8.60 22.64 -8.37
N ARG A 37 8.58 23.90 -7.89
CA ARG A 37 8.51 24.18 -6.45
C ARG A 37 7.31 23.50 -5.77
N ARG A 38 6.16 23.42 -6.43
CA ARG A 38 4.94 22.80 -5.88
C ARG A 38 5.09 21.28 -5.75
N PHE A 39 5.79 20.68 -6.69
CA PHE A 39 6.13 19.24 -6.60
C PHE A 39 6.95 18.96 -5.33
N PHE A 40 8.02 19.72 -5.07
CA PHE A 40 8.85 19.56 -3.86
C PHE A 40 8.09 19.85 -2.57
N GLN A 41 7.23 20.87 -2.55
CA GLN A 41 6.37 21.15 -1.39
C GLN A 41 5.42 19.98 -1.09
N ASN A 42 4.83 19.35 -2.12
CA ASN A 42 3.99 18.19 -1.96
C ASN A 42 4.78 16.98 -1.45
N LEU A 43 5.98 16.73 -1.97
CA LEU A 43 6.85 15.66 -1.48
C LEU A 43 7.26 15.87 -0.02
N HIS A 44 7.63 17.08 0.35
CA HIS A 44 7.96 17.42 1.73
C HIS A 44 6.77 17.19 2.67
N SER A 45 5.59 17.62 2.29
CA SER A 45 4.37 17.40 3.07
C SER A 45 4.07 15.89 3.24
N GLN A 46 4.23 15.08 2.18
CA GLN A 46 4.07 13.64 2.26
C GLN A 46 5.15 12.97 3.14
N PHE A 47 6.39 13.46 3.07
CA PHE A 47 7.49 12.99 3.92
C PHE A 47 7.16 13.21 5.40
N GLU A 48 6.71 14.40 5.78
CA GLU A 48 6.31 14.71 7.17
C GLU A 48 5.13 13.87 7.62
N THR A 49 4.15 13.65 6.74
CA THR A 49 3.01 12.75 7.01
C THR A 49 3.48 11.33 7.29
N LEU A 50 4.35 10.76 6.45
CA LEU A 50 4.89 9.42 6.63
C LEU A 50 5.71 9.32 7.93
N LYS A 51 6.54 10.31 8.23
CA LYS A 51 7.35 10.36 9.43
C LYS A 51 6.50 10.39 10.70
N ARG A 52 5.41 11.16 10.69
CA ARG A 52 4.42 11.19 11.77
C ARG A 52 3.77 9.82 11.95
N ILE A 53 3.28 9.19 10.88
CA ILE A 53 2.63 7.88 10.93
C ILE A 53 3.56 6.83 11.52
N LEU A 54 4.82 6.79 11.10
CA LEU A 54 5.83 5.89 11.65
C LEU A 54 6.10 6.14 13.14
N SER A 55 5.97 7.40 13.59
CA SER A 55 6.25 7.77 14.98
C SER A 55 5.09 7.50 15.94
N THR A 56 3.86 7.70 15.47
CA THR A 56 2.66 7.69 16.31
C THR A 56 1.74 6.53 15.99
N ASP A 57 1.26 6.42 14.74
CA ASP A 57 0.21 5.49 14.36
C ASP A 57 0.69 4.04 14.41
N PHE A 58 1.94 3.76 13.98
CA PHE A 58 2.53 2.42 14.05
C PHE A 58 2.63 1.95 15.50
N SER A 59 3.07 2.81 16.40
CA SER A 59 3.16 2.48 17.83
C SER A 59 1.78 2.21 18.44
N ALA A 60 0.79 3.04 18.10
CA ALA A 60 -0.59 2.87 18.60
C ALA A 60 -1.25 1.58 18.08
N LEU A 61 -0.89 1.11 16.90
CA LEU A 61 -1.40 -0.12 16.28
C LEU A 61 -0.54 -1.37 16.57
N GLY A 62 0.53 -1.24 17.35
CA GLY A 62 1.46 -2.36 17.63
C GLY A 62 2.28 -2.80 16.43
N ILE A 63 2.46 -1.93 15.43
CA ILE A 63 3.23 -2.21 14.22
C ILE A 63 4.72 -1.92 14.50
N ASP A 64 5.56 -2.95 14.37
CA ASP A 64 7.03 -2.80 14.44
C ASP A 64 7.63 -2.83 13.03
N ARG A 65 7.98 -1.65 12.50
CA ARG A 65 8.57 -1.52 11.17
C ARG A 65 9.85 -2.34 10.97
N ARG A 66 10.59 -2.67 12.04
CA ARG A 66 11.85 -3.44 11.97
C ARG A 66 11.61 -4.92 11.70
N LYS A 67 10.38 -5.39 11.95
CA LYS A 67 9.93 -6.76 11.70
C LYS A 67 9.14 -6.89 10.39
N ALA A 68 9.06 -5.80 9.65
CA ALA A 68 8.30 -5.77 8.42
C ALA A 68 9.17 -6.01 7.19
N MET A 69 8.56 -6.62 6.20
CA MET A 69 9.06 -6.69 4.84
C MET A 69 8.54 -5.47 4.08
N VAL A 70 9.43 -4.80 3.35
CA VAL A 70 9.11 -3.68 2.45
C VAL A 70 9.06 -4.22 1.03
N GLU A 71 8.01 -3.88 0.31
CA GLU A 71 7.72 -4.32 -1.06
C GLU A 71 7.78 -5.84 -1.27
N PRO A 72 7.23 -6.68 -0.36
CA PRO A 72 7.21 -8.11 -0.58
C PRO A 72 6.37 -8.45 -1.81
N SER A 73 6.94 -9.31 -2.68
CA SER A 73 6.25 -9.82 -3.85
C SER A 73 5.60 -11.17 -3.55
N PHE A 74 4.37 -11.34 -4.02
CA PHE A 74 3.59 -12.57 -3.90
C PHE A 74 3.33 -13.16 -5.27
N ILE A 75 3.48 -14.47 -5.38
CA ILE A 75 2.99 -15.28 -6.49
C ILE A 75 2.09 -16.35 -5.88
N CYS A 76 0.82 -16.33 -6.24
CA CYS A 76 -0.18 -17.28 -5.75
C CYS A 76 -0.75 -18.08 -6.93
N GLU A 77 -0.15 -19.23 -7.22
CA GLU A 77 -0.54 -20.09 -8.34
C GLU A 77 -1.97 -20.57 -8.20
N ALA A 78 -2.38 -20.97 -6.99
CA ALA A 78 -3.73 -21.44 -6.70
C ALA A 78 -4.83 -20.44 -7.09
N LEU A 79 -4.54 -19.13 -6.98
CA LEU A 79 -5.45 -18.07 -7.37
C LEU A 79 -5.11 -17.46 -8.74
N GLY A 80 -3.97 -17.81 -9.35
CA GLY A 80 -3.47 -17.16 -10.56
C GLY A 80 -3.29 -15.67 -10.39
N LEU A 81 -2.79 -15.25 -9.25
CA LEU A 81 -2.57 -13.86 -8.89
C LEU A 81 -1.11 -13.63 -8.53
N GLN A 82 -0.62 -12.45 -8.89
CA GLN A 82 0.67 -11.94 -8.43
C GLN A 82 0.52 -10.48 -8.03
N GLY A 83 1.37 -10.01 -7.15
CA GLY A 83 1.35 -8.62 -6.72
C GLY A 83 2.49 -8.30 -5.76
N ARG A 84 2.71 -7.01 -5.52
CA ARG A 84 3.70 -6.48 -4.60
C ARG A 84 2.98 -5.52 -3.65
N LEU A 85 3.00 -5.86 -2.36
CA LEU A 85 2.45 -5.04 -1.29
C LEU A 85 3.53 -4.06 -0.81
N ASP A 86 3.17 -2.86 -0.41
CA ASP A 86 4.17 -1.89 0.03
C ASP A 86 4.79 -2.22 1.38
N PHE A 87 4.01 -2.80 2.31
CA PHE A 87 4.48 -3.14 3.65
C PHE A 87 3.76 -4.37 4.20
N LEU A 88 4.50 -5.31 4.78
CA LEU A 88 3.95 -6.48 5.45
C LEU A 88 4.72 -6.83 6.71
N GLN A 89 4.05 -6.84 7.83
CA GLN A 89 4.50 -7.47 9.07
C GLN A 89 3.73 -8.78 9.27
N VAL A 90 4.44 -9.86 9.58
CA VAL A 90 3.84 -11.20 9.84
C VAL A 90 3.86 -11.52 11.32
N GLU A 91 4.96 -11.21 12.00
CA GLU A 91 5.13 -11.47 13.43
C GLU A 91 4.28 -10.53 14.29
N ASN A 92 3.79 -11.03 15.43
CA ASN A 92 2.94 -10.30 16.39
C ASN A 92 1.58 -9.85 15.83
N GLY A 93 1.05 -10.59 14.87
CA GLY A 93 -0.17 -10.25 14.13
C GLY A 93 0.12 -9.75 12.73
N LEU A 94 -0.57 -10.31 11.74
CA LEU A 94 -0.37 -9.96 10.35
C LEU A 94 -0.94 -8.57 10.07
N CYS A 95 -0.07 -7.66 9.66
CA CYS A 95 -0.43 -6.30 9.25
C CYS A 95 0.09 -6.01 7.84
N GLY A 96 -0.82 -5.69 6.91
CA GLY A 96 -0.51 -5.25 5.57
C GLY A 96 -0.87 -3.77 5.37
N ILE A 97 0.00 -3.00 4.72
CA ILE A 97 -0.28 -1.60 4.38
C ILE A 97 0.01 -1.39 2.90
N GLU A 98 -0.95 -0.77 2.22
CA GLU A 98 -0.82 -0.34 0.83
C GLU A 98 -0.80 1.19 0.78
N LEU A 99 0.25 1.76 0.23
CA LEU A 99 0.47 3.21 0.12
C LEU A 99 -0.21 3.77 -1.14
N LYS A 100 -0.89 4.88 -0.97
CA LYS A 100 -1.46 5.66 -2.07
C LYS A 100 -0.96 7.09 -2.00
N ALA A 101 -0.24 7.52 -3.04
CA ALA A 101 0.29 8.88 -3.17
C ALA A 101 -0.80 9.94 -3.52
N GLY A 102 -2.06 9.63 -3.22
CA GLY A 102 -3.23 10.46 -3.47
C GLY A 102 -3.96 10.88 -2.21
N ARG A 103 -5.11 11.56 -2.42
CA ARG A 103 -6.07 11.86 -1.36
C ARG A 103 -7.06 10.71 -1.21
N PRO A 104 -7.62 10.51 0.00
CA PRO A 104 -8.73 9.60 0.18
C PRO A 104 -10.00 10.12 -0.51
N PRO A 105 -11.04 9.28 -0.70
CA PRO A 105 -12.34 9.73 -1.19
C PRO A 105 -12.98 10.76 -0.27
N TYR A 106 -13.78 11.64 -0.83
CA TYR A 106 -14.60 12.61 -0.10
C TYR A 106 -15.77 11.93 0.64
N PRO A 107 -16.12 12.38 1.86
CA PRO A 107 -15.42 13.37 2.68
C PRO A 107 -14.15 12.80 3.33
N GLU A 108 -13.03 13.56 3.24
CA GLU A 108 -11.70 13.12 3.67
C GLU A 108 -11.58 12.85 5.19
N ASN A 109 -12.51 13.34 5.99
CA ASN A 109 -12.58 13.10 7.45
C ASN A 109 -13.30 11.79 7.81
N ASP A 110 -13.98 11.14 6.87
CA ASP A 110 -14.63 9.86 7.12
C ASP A 110 -13.63 8.72 6.91
N LEU A 111 -13.11 8.17 8.00
CA LEU A 111 -12.11 7.09 7.98
C LEU A 111 -12.62 5.79 7.36
N SER A 112 -13.93 5.60 7.27
CA SER A 112 -14.53 4.43 6.63
C SER A 112 -14.49 4.51 5.10
N LYS A 113 -14.30 5.71 4.53
CA LYS A 113 -14.26 5.94 3.10
C LYS A 113 -12.91 5.57 2.52
N VAL A 114 -12.90 4.52 1.73
CA VAL A 114 -11.76 4.09 0.92
C VAL A 114 -12.21 3.88 -0.53
N SER A 115 -11.33 4.15 -1.47
CA SER A 115 -11.61 3.92 -2.89
C SER A 115 -11.85 2.44 -3.15
N PHE A 116 -12.88 2.10 -3.93
CA PHE A 116 -13.20 0.71 -4.25
C PHE A 116 -12.03 -0.03 -4.93
N PRO A 117 -11.33 0.52 -5.94
CA PRO A 117 -10.17 -0.14 -6.52
C PRO A 117 -9.06 -0.43 -5.50
N HIS A 118 -8.78 0.51 -4.59
CA HIS A 118 -7.75 0.31 -3.56
C HIS A 118 -8.16 -0.76 -2.53
N ARG A 119 -9.45 -0.78 -2.14
CA ARG A 119 -9.99 -1.82 -1.27
C ARG A 119 -9.95 -3.19 -1.94
N ALA A 120 -10.33 -3.25 -3.22
CA ALA A 120 -10.25 -4.48 -4.00
C ALA A 120 -8.81 -5.02 -4.10
N GLN A 121 -7.84 -4.15 -4.29
CA GLN A 121 -6.42 -4.51 -4.28
C GLN A 121 -6.01 -5.12 -2.93
N CYS A 122 -6.34 -4.47 -1.80
CA CYS A 122 -6.09 -5.02 -0.47
C CYS A 122 -6.78 -6.38 -0.27
N ALA A 123 -8.02 -6.54 -0.73
CA ALA A 123 -8.76 -7.79 -0.64
C ALA A 123 -8.06 -8.93 -1.41
N LEU A 124 -7.52 -8.64 -2.59
CA LEU A 124 -6.74 -9.61 -3.35
C LEU A 124 -5.43 -9.98 -2.65
N TYR A 125 -4.71 -9.02 -2.05
CA TYR A 125 -3.54 -9.32 -1.22
C TYR A 125 -3.90 -10.20 -0.03
N GLN A 126 -4.99 -9.90 0.67
CA GLN A 126 -5.46 -10.72 1.78
C GLN A 126 -5.76 -12.17 1.37
N SER A 127 -6.35 -12.38 0.18
CA SER A 127 -6.59 -13.73 -0.33
C SER A 127 -5.30 -14.45 -0.74
N MET A 128 -4.33 -13.75 -1.33
CA MET A 128 -3.01 -14.33 -1.62
C MET A 128 -2.29 -14.73 -0.34
N ILE A 129 -2.28 -13.87 0.68
CA ILE A 129 -1.67 -14.13 1.99
C ILE A 129 -2.34 -15.32 2.66
N GLN A 130 -3.67 -15.41 2.63
CA GLN A 130 -4.39 -16.57 3.16
C GLN A 130 -3.97 -17.85 2.44
N SER A 131 -3.83 -17.82 1.12
CA SER A 131 -3.47 -18.99 0.32
C SER A 131 -2.00 -19.41 0.52
N VAL A 132 -1.08 -18.43 0.61
CA VAL A 132 0.37 -18.69 0.65
C VAL A 132 0.87 -18.92 2.08
N LEU A 133 0.39 -18.13 3.05
CA LEU A 133 0.85 -18.18 4.44
C LEU A 133 -0.12 -18.90 5.39
N GLY A 134 -1.32 -19.28 4.91
CA GLY A 134 -2.32 -19.97 5.73
C GLY A 134 -3.00 -19.09 6.78
N VAL A 135 -2.78 -17.76 6.77
CA VAL A 135 -3.36 -16.84 7.75
C VAL A 135 -4.77 -16.48 7.33
N LYS A 136 -5.76 -16.81 8.19
CA LYS A 136 -7.18 -16.53 7.91
C LYS A 136 -7.46 -15.02 7.86
N LEU A 137 -8.46 -14.62 7.07
CA LEU A 137 -8.84 -13.21 6.88
C LEU A 137 -9.11 -12.45 8.18
N GLU A 138 -9.75 -13.11 9.15
CA GLU A 138 -10.06 -12.53 10.46
C GLU A 138 -8.81 -12.17 11.29
N ASN A 139 -7.67 -12.78 10.98
CA ASN A 139 -6.38 -12.55 11.64
C ASN A 139 -5.46 -11.63 10.84
N GLN A 140 -5.99 -10.99 9.78
CA GLN A 140 -5.24 -10.07 8.94
C GLN A 140 -5.74 -8.64 9.14
N HIS A 141 -4.85 -7.75 9.54
CA HIS A 141 -5.11 -6.31 9.66
C HIS A 141 -4.56 -5.59 8.44
N PHE A 142 -5.43 -4.99 7.64
CA PHE A 142 -5.02 -4.27 6.44
C PHE A 142 -5.39 -2.80 6.52
N TYR A 143 -4.49 -1.96 6.02
CA TYR A 143 -4.64 -0.52 5.98
C TYR A 143 -4.30 0.05 4.60
N LEU A 144 -5.04 1.09 4.23
CA LEU A 144 -4.69 1.98 3.13
C LEU A 144 -4.08 3.26 3.70
N LEU A 145 -2.89 3.62 3.25
CA LEU A 145 -2.21 4.82 3.67
C LEU A 145 -2.29 5.86 2.54
N TYR A 146 -3.09 6.93 2.74
CA TYR A 146 -3.21 8.04 1.81
C TYR A 146 -2.26 9.16 2.24
N SER A 147 -1.11 9.30 1.57
CA SER A 147 -0.06 10.23 1.99
C SER A 147 -0.37 11.71 1.75
N ARG A 148 -1.41 12.05 0.97
CA ARG A 148 -1.84 13.42 0.67
C ARG A 148 -3.14 13.82 1.34
N ASN A 149 -3.56 13.14 2.41
CA ASN A 149 -4.70 13.59 3.19
C ASN A 149 -4.39 14.93 3.88
N LEU A 150 -5.36 15.85 3.85
CA LEU A 150 -5.24 17.14 4.53
C LEU A 150 -5.31 17.00 6.04
N ASN A 151 -6.04 15.98 6.53
CA ASN A 151 -6.06 15.63 7.95
C ASN A 151 -5.06 14.51 8.22
N PRO A 152 -3.96 14.77 8.92
CA PRO A 152 -2.94 13.75 9.22
C PRO A 152 -3.50 12.50 9.93
N GLU A 153 -4.47 12.66 10.82
CA GLU A 153 -5.07 11.55 11.58
C GLU A 153 -5.88 10.60 10.69
N GLY A 154 -6.28 11.03 9.51
CA GLY A 154 -7.07 10.23 8.55
C GLY A 154 -6.25 9.57 7.44
N CYS A 155 -4.93 9.61 7.52
CA CYS A 155 -4.07 9.05 6.47
C CYS A 155 -4.10 7.52 6.45
N LEU A 156 -4.04 6.87 7.60
CA LEU A 156 -4.03 5.41 7.72
C LEU A 156 -5.46 4.91 7.99
N ARG A 157 -6.04 4.19 7.02
CA ARG A 157 -7.43 3.75 7.06
C ARG A 157 -7.56 2.24 7.10
N PRO A 158 -8.29 1.68 8.07
CA PRO A 158 -8.49 0.23 8.12
C PRO A 158 -9.31 -0.25 6.92
N VAL A 159 -8.91 -1.38 6.35
CA VAL A 159 -9.64 -2.05 5.28
C VAL A 159 -10.33 -3.28 5.83
N LYS A 160 -11.65 -3.30 5.74
CA LYS A 160 -12.46 -4.48 6.07
C LYS A 160 -12.90 -5.16 4.77
N THR A 161 -12.52 -6.41 4.62
CA THR A 161 -12.89 -7.25 3.47
C THR A 161 -13.80 -8.37 3.93
N SER A 162 -14.88 -8.59 3.19
CA SER A 162 -15.76 -9.72 3.44
C SER A 162 -15.46 -10.87 2.47
N THR A 163 -15.70 -12.11 2.89
CA THR A 163 -15.59 -13.29 2.03
C THR A 163 -16.44 -13.15 0.76
N ARG A 164 -17.63 -12.53 0.87
CA ARG A 164 -18.50 -12.27 -0.29
C ARG A 164 -17.86 -11.34 -1.31
N GLU A 165 -17.18 -10.30 -0.83
CA GLU A 165 -16.45 -9.36 -1.70
C GLU A 165 -15.29 -10.04 -2.42
N LEU A 166 -14.49 -10.83 -1.70
CA LEU A 166 -13.42 -11.64 -2.27
C LEU A 166 -13.94 -12.57 -3.36
N GLN A 167 -15.05 -13.27 -3.09
CA GLN A 167 -15.63 -14.19 -4.06
C GLN A 167 -16.05 -13.48 -5.36
N LYS A 168 -16.62 -12.27 -5.25
CA LYS A 168 -16.94 -11.45 -6.42
C LYS A 168 -15.70 -11.04 -7.23
N LEU A 169 -14.61 -10.66 -6.55
CA LEU A 169 -13.37 -10.30 -7.21
C LEU A 169 -12.72 -11.49 -7.93
N LEU A 170 -12.68 -12.67 -7.28
CA LEU A 170 -12.17 -13.89 -7.90
C LEU A 170 -13.03 -14.33 -9.09
N ASN A 171 -14.35 -14.22 -8.99
CA ASN A 171 -15.26 -14.51 -10.11
C ASN A 171 -15.03 -13.53 -11.27
N LEU A 172 -14.79 -12.26 -11.00
CA LEU A 172 -14.45 -11.27 -12.04
C LEU A 172 -13.14 -11.64 -12.72
N ARG A 173 -12.10 -11.99 -11.94
CA ARG A 173 -10.82 -12.47 -12.48
C ARG A 173 -11.01 -13.70 -13.38
N ASN A 174 -11.81 -14.67 -12.95
CA ASN A 174 -12.08 -15.87 -13.74
C ASN A 174 -12.75 -15.54 -15.07
N LYS A 175 -13.68 -14.57 -15.10
CA LYS A 175 -14.30 -14.08 -16.34
C LYS A 175 -13.28 -13.44 -17.27
N ILE A 176 -12.38 -12.62 -16.75
CA ILE A 176 -11.31 -11.98 -17.54
C ILE A 176 -10.42 -13.05 -18.19
N VAL A 177 -9.95 -14.02 -17.41
CA VAL A 177 -9.11 -15.12 -17.91
C VAL A 177 -9.84 -15.96 -18.96
N SER A 178 -11.16 -16.21 -18.79
CA SER A 178 -11.96 -16.92 -19.81
C SER A 178 -11.99 -16.16 -21.13
N VAL A 179 -12.28 -14.84 -21.08
CA VAL A 179 -12.31 -13.99 -22.29
C VAL A 179 -10.93 -13.94 -22.96
N GLU A 180 -9.85 -13.79 -22.21
CA GLU A 180 -8.49 -13.79 -22.75
C GLU A 180 -8.15 -15.10 -23.48
N ARG A 181 -8.55 -16.26 -22.90
CA ARG A 181 -8.37 -17.58 -23.52
C ARG A 181 -9.16 -17.70 -24.81
N ASP A 182 -10.39 -17.20 -24.84
CA ASP A 182 -11.24 -17.24 -26.02
C ASP A 182 -10.66 -16.36 -27.14
N ILE A 183 -10.20 -15.15 -26.83
CA ILE A 183 -9.50 -14.28 -27.79
C ILE A 183 -8.24 -14.97 -28.32
N SER A 184 -7.45 -15.61 -27.47
CA SER A 184 -6.22 -16.30 -27.90
C SER A 184 -6.48 -17.53 -28.78
N ARG A 185 -7.69 -18.10 -28.72
CA ARG A 185 -8.06 -19.29 -29.54
C ARG A 185 -8.71 -18.92 -30.86
N TYR A 186 -9.43 -17.81 -30.93
CA TYR A 186 -10.30 -17.45 -32.06
C TYR A 186 -9.95 -16.08 -32.67
N GLY A 187 -9.02 -15.32 -32.11
CA GLY A 187 -8.45 -14.06 -32.63
C GLY A 187 -7.18 -14.32 -33.39
#